data_821118ee447ab958f4e81517dec400d4
#
_entry.id   821118ee447ab958f4e81517dec400d4
#
_cell.length_a   1.000
_cell.length_b   1.000
_cell.length_c   1.000
_cell.angle_alpha   90.00
_cell.angle_beta   90.00
_cell.angle_gamma   90.00
#
_symmetry.space_group_name_H-M   'P 1'
#
loop_
_entity.id
_entity.type
_entity.pdbx_description
1 polymer ?
#
loop_
_entity_poly.entity_id
_entity_poly.type
_entity_poly.pdbx_seq_one_letter_code
_entity_poly.pdbx_strand_id
1 'polypeptide(L)'
;MNILLVSYHFLPGFEGSTSLITIIADLLAKSGHNVWVITHKFEGIEYNTHPNIKIVFVSTELPFGENKTSLSKTIRFTLAAIRAGLKIIKKEKIDIIHSNAIAGPAGAWLSYLTSKKHIMLLHDVYSADPNFWKEWKKQEGNSSFGVLLGKLLEKVYVHSRYAAIHTVSEASKDDLIKVGVKKPIFVIENAIQIKESENLEKNPLQFVYVGRLVFYKNIQVVLKAINIVKKSFPKVSFILVGRGPYRNNLEEIVRNLELEDNVEFKGHVSEDEKIKLLATSQAVIFPSLFEGFGLVILESFMQKKPVLVSNVRPLSDIIEDGKTGFILAKDDEVQWAKAIESMIENSRLTSQMGEKAREVLVEKYSVENFYEKIVNMYQKVIKK
;
A
#
# COMPACT_ATOMS: atom_id res chain seq x y z
N MET A 1 -7.35 6.28 -25.55
CA MET A 1 -8.55 5.76 -24.85
C MET A 1 -9.11 6.83 -23.93
N ASN A 2 -10.41 6.77 -23.67
CA ASN A 2 -11.11 7.59 -22.69
C ASN A 2 -11.42 6.72 -21.46
N ILE A 3 -10.79 6.98 -20.34
CA ILE A 3 -10.81 6.13 -19.15
C ILE A 3 -11.51 6.86 -18.00
N LEU A 4 -12.47 6.20 -17.34
CA LEU A 4 -13.10 6.68 -16.13
C LEU A 4 -12.54 5.96 -14.91
N LEU A 5 -11.79 6.66 -14.08
CA LEU A 5 -11.31 6.19 -12.78
C LEU A 5 -12.30 6.62 -11.69
N VAL A 6 -12.63 5.69 -10.79
CA VAL A 6 -13.46 5.99 -9.61
C VAL A 6 -12.71 5.57 -8.37
N SER A 7 -12.31 6.53 -7.56
CA SER A 7 -11.54 6.29 -6.34
C SER A 7 -12.08 7.14 -5.20
N TYR A 8 -12.20 6.54 -4.02
CA TYR A 8 -12.65 7.27 -2.84
C TYR A 8 -11.67 8.39 -2.48
N HIS A 9 -10.36 8.12 -2.58
CA HIS A 9 -9.28 9.09 -2.46
C HIS A 9 -8.46 9.11 -3.75
N PHE A 10 -7.90 10.27 -4.11
CA PHE A 10 -7.04 10.41 -5.28
C PHE A 10 -5.75 11.15 -4.89
N LEU A 11 -5.68 12.43 -4.79
CA LEU A 11 -4.53 13.22 -4.38
C LEU A 11 -4.80 13.91 -3.04
N PRO A 12 -3.76 14.18 -2.24
CA PRO A 12 -2.43 13.57 -2.24
C PRO A 12 -2.48 12.11 -1.82
N GLY A 13 -1.54 11.30 -2.31
CA GLY A 13 -1.48 9.87 -2.00
C GLY A 13 -0.97 9.59 -0.59
N PHE A 14 -1.87 9.42 0.38
CA PHE A 14 -1.52 9.10 1.78
C PHE A 14 -1.36 7.61 2.07
N GLU A 15 -1.95 6.77 1.24
CA GLU A 15 -1.94 5.32 1.38
C GLU A 15 -1.48 4.69 0.09
N GLY A 16 -0.83 3.52 0.17
CA GLY A 16 -0.32 2.81 -0.99
C GLY A 16 -1.36 2.60 -2.10
N SER A 17 -2.62 2.34 -1.72
CA SER A 17 -3.73 2.18 -2.67
C SER A 17 -4.10 3.47 -3.42
N THR A 18 -4.00 4.62 -2.76
CA THR A 18 -4.26 5.93 -3.37
C THR A 18 -3.13 6.33 -4.30
N SER A 19 -1.89 6.05 -3.90
CA SER A 19 -0.71 6.30 -4.72
C SER A 19 -0.79 5.55 -6.05
N LEU A 20 -1.25 4.30 -6.06
CA LEU A 20 -1.35 3.50 -7.27
C LEU A 20 -2.34 4.07 -8.29
N ILE A 21 -3.55 4.47 -7.85
CA ILE A 21 -4.54 5.04 -8.79
C ILE A 21 -4.09 6.39 -9.35
N THR A 22 -3.30 7.14 -8.57
CA THR A 22 -2.69 8.38 -9.02
C THR A 22 -1.60 8.14 -10.07
N ILE A 23 -0.73 7.14 -9.85
CA ILE A 23 0.28 6.71 -10.82
C ILE A 23 -0.39 6.25 -12.12
N ILE A 24 -1.45 5.44 -12.03
CA ILE A 24 -2.23 4.99 -13.21
C ILE A 24 -2.75 6.20 -14.00
N ALA A 25 -3.37 7.16 -13.32
CA ALA A 25 -3.93 8.35 -13.97
C ALA A 25 -2.86 9.18 -14.68
N ASP A 26 -1.74 9.43 -14.00
CA ASP A 26 -0.64 10.25 -14.53
C ASP A 26 0.03 9.59 -15.74
N LEU A 27 0.35 8.30 -15.65
CA LEU A 27 0.97 7.55 -16.76
C LEU A 27 0.04 7.49 -17.99
N LEU A 28 -1.24 7.24 -17.79
CA LEU A 28 -2.21 7.23 -18.88
C LEU A 28 -2.32 8.60 -19.54
N ALA A 29 -2.40 9.67 -18.75
CA ALA A 29 -2.51 11.02 -19.24
C ALA A 29 -1.26 11.48 -20.01
N LYS A 30 -0.07 11.20 -19.49
CA LYS A 30 1.22 11.47 -20.15
C LYS A 30 1.37 10.71 -21.46
N SER A 31 0.74 9.54 -21.57
CA SER A 31 0.72 8.73 -22.79
C SER A 31 -0.40 9.09 -23.77
N GLY A 32 -1.04 10.27 -23.60
CA GLY A 32 -2.03 10.81 -24.53
C GLY A 32 -3.44 10.25 -24.36
N HIS A 33 -3.75 9.55 -23.27
CA HIS A 33 -5.10 9.12 -22.95
C HIS A 33 -5.87 10.21 -22.20
N ASN A 34 -7.19 10.28 -22.38
CA ASN A 34 -8.06 11.15 -21.60
C ASN A 34 -8.54 10.40 -20.36
N VAL A 35 -8.34 10.99 -19.19
CA VAL A 35 -8.65 10.38 -17.90
C VAL A 35 -9.63 11.26 -17.13
N TRP A 36 -10.76 10.71 -16.75
CA TRP A 36 -11.70 11.33 -15.81
C TRP A 36 -11.58 10.63 -14.46
N VAL A 37 -11.45 11.40 -13.39
CA VAL A 37 -11.30 10.87 -12.03
C VAL A 37 -12.45 11.37 -11.17
N ILE A 38 -13.29 10.46 -10.70
CA ILE A 38 -14.33 10.77 -9.71
C ILE A 38 -13.77 10.46 -8.31
N THR A 39 -13.74 11.47 -7.44
CA THR A 39 -13.14 11.37 -6.11
C THR A 39 -13.72 12.37 -5.11
N HIS A 40 -13.31 12.25 -3.84
CA HIS A 40 -13.49 13.30 -2.84
C HIS A 40 -12.50 14.44 -3.03
N LYS A 41 -12.84 15.63 -2.50
CA LYS A 41 -11.94 16.76 -2.34
C LYS A 41 -11.42 16.80 -0.90
N PHE A 42 -10.15 17.11 -0.72
CA PHE A 42 -9.57 17.39 0.59
C PHE A 42 -9.38 18.89 0.78
N GLU A 43 -9.64 19.38 2.01
CA GLU A 43 -9.43 20.77 2.38
C GLU A 43 -7.96 21.16 2.26
N GLY A 44 -7.69 22.34 1.72
CA GLY A 44 -6.34 22.91 1.61
C GLY A 44 -5.41 22.23 0.61
N ILE A 45 -5.91 21.29 -0.22
CA ILE A 45 -5.10 20.59 -1.22
C ILE A 45 -5.29 21.22 -2.59
N GLU A 46 -4.17 21.57 -3.23
CA GLU A 46 -4.10 21.90 -4.64
C GLU A 46 -3.95 20.64 -5.50
N TYR A 47 -4.79 20.52 -6.52
CA TYR A 47 -4.82 19.36 -7.42
C TYR A 47 -4.13 19.71 -8.73
N ASN A 48 -2.79 19.84 -8.69
CA ASN A 48 -1.98 20.04 -9.88
C ASN A 48 -1.81 18.71 -10.63
N THR A 49 -2.53 18.53 -11.73
CA THR A 49 -2.52 17.31 -12.53
C THR A 49 -2.24 17.59 -13.99
N HIS A 50 -1.88 16.55 -14.74
CA HIS A 50 -1.70 16.66 -16.18
C HIS A 50 -3.00 17.16 -16.86
N PRO A 51 -2.94 18.01 -17.94
CA PRO A 51 -4.13 18.56 -18.61
C PRO A 51 -5.13 17.52 -19.12
N ASN A 52 -4.68 16.31 -19.42
CA ASN A 52 -5.53 15.20 -19.83
C ASN A 52 -6.26 14.51 -18.66
N ILE A 53 -6.03 14.93 -17.41
CA ILE A 53 -6.76 14.45 -16.23
C ILE A 53 -7.82 15.47 -15.85
N LYS A 54 -9.08 15.04 -15.88
CA LYS A 54 -10.25 15.85 -15.48
C LYS A 54 -10.80 15.29 -14.17
N ILE A 55 -10.60 16.02 -13.06
CA ILE A 55 -11.09 15.61 -11.75
C ILE A 55 -12.52 16.09 -11.53
N VAL A 56 -13.39 15.20 -11.07
CA VAL A 56 -14.78 15.49 -10.69
C VAL A 56 -14.97 15.16 -9.20
N PHE A 57 -15.12 16.19 -8.39
CA PHE A 57 -15.38 16.06 -6.97
C PHE A 57 -16.86 15.81 -6.70
N VAL A 58 -17.17 14.78 -5.91
CA VAL A 58 -18.57 14.33 -5.70
C VAL A 58 -19.05 14.42 -4.26
N SER A 59 -18.28 15.02 -3.38
CA SER A 59 -18.67 15.23 -1.98
C SER A 59 -18.20 16.57 -1.45
N THR A 60 -18.68 16.92 -0.25
CA THR A 60 -18.09 17.98 0.57
C THR A 60 -16.62 17.67 0.86
N GLU A 61 -15.84 18.71 1.05
CA GLU A 61 -14.42 18.60 1.43
C GLU A 61 -14.27 17.74 2.68
N LEU A 62 -13.25 16.89 2.68
CA LEU A 62 -12.87 16.08 3.82
C LEU A 62 -11.65 16.74 4.49
N PRO A 63 -11.58 16.77 5.83
CA PRO A 63 -10.38 17.19 6.53
C PRO A 63 -9.20 16.32 6.10
N PHE A 64 -8.07 16.97 5.88
CA PHE A 64 -6.83 16.30 5.51
C PHE A 64 -6.39 15.33 6.63
N GLY A 65 -6.13 14.08 6.30
CA GLY A 65 -5.69 13.05 7.27
C GLY A 65 -6.81 12.31 8.01
N GLU A 66 -8.09 12.64 7.80
CA GLU A 66 -9.21 11.84 8.29
C GLU A 66 -9.45 10.60 7.42
N ASN A 67 -8.93 9.46 7.85
CA ASN A 67 -9.15 8.15 7.17
C ASN A 67 -10.38 7.39 7.71
N LYS A 68 -11.22 8.00 8.55
CA LYS A 68 -12.42 7.33 9.07
C LYS A 68 -13.53 7.34 8.03
N THR A 69 -13.58 6.28 7.22
CA THR A 69 -14.74 6.00 6.38
C THR A 69 -15.88 5.49 7.25
N SER A 70 -17.04 6.13 7.18
CA SER A 70 -18.28 5.60 7.75
C SER A 70 -19.16 5.04 6.64
N LEU A 71 -20.01 4.07 6.98
CA LEU A 71 -20.95 3.47 6.01
C LEU A 71 -21.80 4.54 5.30
N SER A 72 -22.26 5.54 6.04
CA SER A 72 -23.06 6.64 5.47
C SER A 72 -22.25 7.50 4.50
N LYS A 73 -20.99 7.82 4.79
CA LYS A 73 -20.09 8.54 3.88
C LYS A 73 -19.86 7.73 2.60
N THR A 74 -19.62 6.42 2.72
CA THR A 74 -19.41 5.50 1.59
C THR A 74 -20.66 5.42 0.70
N ILE A 75 -21.84 5.29 1.26
CA ILE A 75 -23.10 5.27 0.50
C ILE A 75 -23.31 6.60 -0.25
N ARG A 76 -23.14 7.74 0.43
CA ARG A 76 -23.27 9.06 -0.20
C ARG A 76 -22.30 9.24 -1.36
N PHE A 77 -21.03 8.86 -1.16
CA PHE A 77 -20.03 8.86 -2.22
C PHE A 77 -20.49 8.01 -3.40
N THR A 78 -20.90 6.76 -3.15
CA THR A 78 -21.32 5.82 -4.19
C THR A 78 -22.45 6.40 -5.03
N LEU A 79 -23.50 6.95 -4.41
CA LEU A 79 -24.63 7.56 -5.12
C LEU A 79 -24.21 8.79 -5.93
N ALA A 80 -23.37 9.66 -5.37
CA ALA A 80 -22.86 10.83 -6.06
C ALA A 80 -21.93 10.46 -7.23
N ALA A 81 -21.06 9.45 -7.03
CA ALA A 81 -20.17 8.94 -8.08
C ALA A 81 -20.95 8.32 -9.25
N ILE A 82 -22.03 7.58 -8.98
CA ILE A 82 -22.92 7.05 -10.03
C ILE A 82 -23.53 8.20 -10.84
N ARG A 83 -24.09 9.22 -10.18
CA ARG A 83 -24.71 10.38 -10.88
C ARG A 83 -23.70 11.13 -11.75
N ALA A 84 -22.49 11.38 -11.22
CA ALA A 84 -21.42 12.05 -11.96
C ALA A 84 -20.92 11.18 -13.12
N GLY A 85 -20.69 9.89 -12.89
CA GLY A 85 -20.23 8.95 -13.89
C GLY A 85 -21.19 8.77 -15.06
N LEU A 86 -22.50 8.72 -14.81
CA LEU A 86 -23.51 8.68 -15.88
C LEU A 86 -23.44 9.92 -16.78
N LYS A 87 -23.26 11.12 -16.21
CA LYS A 87 -23.09 12.36 -16.99
C LYS A 87 -21.83 12.32 -17.84
N ILE A 88 -20.71 11.87 -17.25
CA ILE A 88 -19.42 11.75 -17.96
C ILE A 88 -19.54 10.74 -19.10
N ILE A 89 -20.04 9.53 -18.84
CA ILE A 89 -20.14 8.45 -19.83
C ILE A 89 -21.04 8.87 -21.01
N LYS A 90 -22.12 9.60 -20.74
CA LYS A 90 -23.02 10.12 -21.78
C LYS A 90 -22.33 11.16 -22.68
N LYS A 91 -21.47 12.02 -22.10
CA LYS A 91 -20.84 13.15 -22.80
C LYS A 91 -19.52 12.74 -23.49
N GLU A 92 -18.69 11.91 -22.87
CA GLU A 92 -17.26 11.81 -23.19
C GLU A 92 -16.85 10.46 -23.83
N LYS A 93 -17.78 9.65 -24.30
CA LYS A 93 -17.51 8.35 -24.98
C LYS A 93 -16.50 7.48 -24.24
N ILE A 94 -16.69 7.26 -22.92
CA ILE A 94 -15.81 6.44 -22.09
C ILE A 94 -15.67 5.03 -22.66
N ASP A 95 -14.43 4.52 -22.75
CA ASP A 95 -14.11 3.19 -23.21
C ASP A 95 -14.18 2.15 -22.09
N ILE A 96 -13.70 2.52 -20.89
CA ILE A 96 -13.56 1.60 -19.74
C ILE A 96 -13.70 2.35 -18.42
N ILE A 97 -14.24 1.65 -17.43
CA ILE A 97 -14.33 2.11 -16.04
C ILE A 97 -13.32 1.30 -15.21
N HIS A 98 -12.52 1.96 -14.38
CA HIS A 98 -11.62 1.33 -13.44
C HIS A 98 -11.84 1.94 -12.05
N SER A 99 -12.27 1.14 -11.09
CA SER A 99 -12.54 1.60 -9.72
C SER A 99 -11.57 1.01 -8.71
N ASN A 100 -11.30 1.74 -7.64
CA ASN A 100 -10.41 1.33 -6.56
C ASN A 100 -11.23 0.89 -5.33
N ALA A 101 -11.08 -0.35 -4.92
CA ALA A 101 -11.58 -0.95 -3.67
C ALA A 101 -12.98 -0.44 -3.25
N ILE A 102 -13.07 0.43 -2.24
CA ILE A 102 -14.31 0.98 -1.67
C ILE A 102 -15.20 1.66 -2.74
N ALA A 103 -14.63 2.17 -3.81
CA ALA A 103 -15.38 2.74 -4.94
C ALA A 103 -15.93 1.68 -5.92
N GLY A 104 -15.60 0.40 -5.72
CA GLY A 104 -16.06 -0.73 -6.54
C GLY A 104 -17.56 -0.76 -6.80
N PRO A 105 -18.43 -0.59 -5.78
CA PRO A 105 -19.87 -0.54 -5.98
C PRO A 105 -20.32 0.54 -6.98
N ALA A 106 -19.72 1.73 -6.96
CA ALA A 106 -20.04 2.78 -7.94
C ALA A 106 -19.66 2.34 -9.36
N GLY A 107 -18.47 1.77 -9.56
CA GLY A 107 -18.03 1.22 -10.85
C GLY A 107 -18.95 0.10 -11.34
N ALA A 108 -19.39 -0.79 -10.45
CA ALA A 108 -20.30 -1.89 -10.76
C ALA A 108 -21.68 -1.37 -11.25
N TRP A 109 -22.25 -0.40 -10.55
CA TRP A 109 -23.52 0.23 -10.95
C TRP A 109 -23.40 0.99 -12.27
N LEU A 110 -22.33 1.74 -12.47
CA LEU A 110 -22.06 2.42 -13.75
C LEU A 110 -21.95 1.41 -14.89
N SER A 111 -21.22 0.30 -14.69
CA SER A 111 -21.13 -0.79 -15.67
C SER A 111 -22.50 -1.41 -15.98
N TYR A 112 -23.33 -1.60 -14.96
CA TYR A 112 -24.68 -2.14 -15.13
C TYR A 112 -25.59 -1.22 -15.96
N LEU A 113 -25.60 0.08 -15.63
CA LEU A 113 -26.48 1.07 -16.25
C LEU A 113 -26.04 1.50 -17.66
N THR A 114 -24.75 1.34 -17.99
CA THR A 114 -24.19 1.84 -19.25
C THR A 114 -23.61 0.76 -20.16
N SER A 115 -23.60 -0.50 -19.71
CA SER A 115 -22.97 -1.64 -20.37
C SER A 115 -21.46 -1.46 -20.64
N LYS A 116 -20.82 -0.44 -20.04
CA LYS A 116 -19.36 -0.25 -20.13
C LYS A 116 -18.63 -1.30 -19.32
N LYS A 117 -17.50 -1.77 -19.81
CA LYS A 117 -16.65 -2.71 -19.08
C LYS A 117 -16.09 -2.05 -17.83
N HIS A 118 -16.09 -2.79 -16.73
CA HIS A 118 -15.57 -2.33 -15.43
C HIS A 118 -14.47 -3.26 -14.95
N ILE A 119 -13.34 -2.68 -14.59
CA ILE A 119 -12.24 -3.36 -13.88
C ILE A 119 -12.26 -2.85 -12.44
N MET A 120 -12.09 -3.75 -11.49
CA MET A 120 -11.98 -3.40 -10.07
C MET A 120 -10.56 -3.66 -9.58
N LEU A 121 -9.91 -2.64 -9.04
CA LEU A 121 -8.62 -2.74 -8.35
C LEU A 121 -8.88 -3.18 -6.91
N LEU A 122 -8.31 -4.32 -6.53
CA LEU A 122 -8.32 -4.85 -5.16
C LEU A 122 -6.90 -5.16 -4.72
N HIS A 123 -6.48 -4.57 -3.61
CA HIS A 123 -5.14 -4.76 -3.04
C HIS A 123 -5.11 -5.96 -2.10
N ASP A 124 -6.12 -6.06 -1.23
CA ASP A 124 -6.18 -6.99 -0.11
C ASP A 124 -7.56 -7.62 -0.01
N VAL A 125 -7.60 -8.87 0.46
CA VAL A 125 -8.82 -9.58 0.83
C VAL A 125 -8.63 -10.21 2.20
N TYR A 126 -9.06 -9.51 3.23
CA TYR A 126 -8.87 -9.91 4.64
C TYR A 126 -9.60 -11.21 5.00
N SER A 127 -10.73 -11.48 4.36
CA SER A 127 -11.51 -12.72 4.59
C SER A 127 -10.84 -13.97 4.03
N ALA A 128 -9.76 -13.85 3.30
CA ALA A 128 -8.95 -14.99 2.86
C ALA A 128 -8.17 -15.64 4.02
N ASP A 129 -7.88 -14.89 5.10
CA ASP A 129 -7.39 -15.41 6.37
C ASP A 129 -8.57 -15.55 7.36
N PRO A 130 -8.95 -16.79 7.74
CA PRO A 130 -10.07 -17.03 8.68
C PRO A 130 -9.90 -16.36 10.04
N ASN A 131 -8.67 -16.13 10.48
CA ASN A 131 -8.34 -15.56 11.79
C ASN A 131 -8.23 -14.05 11.78
N PHE A 132 -8.04 -13.41 10.62
CA PHE A 132 -7.79 -11.97 10.53
C PHE A 132 -8.84 -11.15 11.30
N TRP A 133 -10.11 -11.34 11.02
CA TRP A 133 -11.21 -10.60 11.66
C TRP A 133 -11.34 -10.83 13.15
N LYS A 134 -10.96 -12.02 13.63
CA LYS A 134 -10.95 -12.37 15.06
C LYS A 134 -9.82 -11.63 15.78
N GLU A 135 -8.62 -11.66 15.21
CA GLU A 135 -7.47 -10.96 15.76
C GLU A 135 -7.66 -9.44 15.68
N TRP A 136 -8.19 -8.91 14.58
CA TRP A 136 -8.50 -7.49 14.44
C TRP A 136 -9.46 -6.99 15.52
N LYS A 137 -10.50 -7.77 15.84
CA LYS A 137 -11.40 -7.47 16.96
C LYS A 137 -10.68 -7.46 18.30
N LYS A 138 -9.85 -8.45 18.56
CA LYS A 138 -9.14 -8.63 19.83
C LYS A 138 -8.09 -7.55 20.07
N GLN A 139 -7.27 -7.27 19.07
CA GLN A 139 -6.10 -6.40 19.20
C GLN A 139 -6.41 -4.90 19.10
N GLU A 140 -7.44 -4.52 18.35
CA GLU A 140 -7.81 -3.12 18.14
C GLU A 140 -9.12 -2.72 18.83
N GLY A 141 -9.72 -3.62 19.62
CA GLY A 141 -10.94 -3.34 20.41
C GLY A 141 -12.19 -3.09 19.54
N ASN A 142 -12.22 -3.59 18.32
CA ASN A 142 -13.33 -3.37 17.39
C ASN A 142 -14.59 -4.12 17.83
N SER A 143 -15.76 -3.49 17.63
CA SER A 143 -17.03 -4.10 17.96
C SER A 143 -17.36 -5.31 17.08
N SER A 144 -18.12 -6.28 17.61
CA SER A 144 -18.61 -7.42 16.81
C SER A 144 -19.44 -6.98 15.62
N PHE A 145 -20.19 -5.88 15.75
CA PHE A 145 -20.95 -5.28 14.66
C PHE A 145 -20.04 -4.71 13.57
N GLY A 146 -18.96 -4.01 13.96
CA GLY A 146 -17.96 -3.49 13.01
C GLY A 146 -17.28 -4.60 12.20
N VAL A 147 -16.95 -5.73 12.85
CA VAL A 147 -16.39 -6.91 12.18
C VAL A 147 -17.39 -7.52 11.19
N LEU A 148 -18.65 -7.70 11.61
CA LEU A 148 -19.70 -8.23 10.73
C LEU A 148 -19.92 -7.33 9.51
N LEU A 149 -19.97 -6.02 9.73
CA LEU A 149 -20.13 -5.04 8.66
C LEU A 149 -18.93 -5.04 7.71
N GLY A 150 -17.71 -5.13 8.23
CA GLY A 150 -16.49 -5.22 7.43
C GLY A 150 -16.51 -6.45 6.51
N LYS A 151 -16.82 -7.63 7.04
CA LYS A 151 -16.97 -8.87 6.26
C LYS A 151 -18.05 -8.76 5.17
N LEU A 152 -19.21 -8.16 5.51
CA LEU A 152 -20.30 -7.99 4.56
C LEU A 152 -19.90 -7.03 3.42
N LEU A 153 -19.29 -5.90 3.74
CA LEU A 153 -18.80 -4.94 2.74
C LEU A 153 -17.76 -5.58 1.84
N GLU A 154 -16.79 -6.30 2.41
CA GLU A 154 -15.77 -7.01 1.61
C GLU A 154 -16.44 -8.01 0.65
N LYS A 155 -17.39 -8.80 1.12
CA LYS A 155 -18.14 -9.72 0.26
C LYS A 155 -18.89 -9.00 -0.86
N VAL A 156 -19.50 -7.84 -0.57
CA VAL A 156 -20.24 -7.04 -1.56
C VAL A 156 -19.32 -6.55 -2.67
N TYR A 157 -18.15 -5.98 -2.37
CA TYR A 157 -17.29 -5.48 -3.44
C TYR A 157 -16.51 -6.58 -4.15
N VAL A 158 -16.08 -7.66 -3.44
CA VAL A 158 -15.40 -8.81 -4.07
C VAL A 158 -16.31 -9.52 -5.08
N HIS A 159 -17.63 -9.58 -4.82
CA HIS A 159 -18.60 -10.24 -5.70
C HIS A 159 -19.48 -9.29 -6.51
N SER A 160 -19.14 -8.01 -6.59
CA SER A 160 -19.87 -7.04 -7.39
C SER A 160 -19.68 -7.28 -8.89
N ARG A 161 -20.42 -6.53 -9.74
CA ARG A 161 -20.34 -6.69 -11.19
C ARG A 161 -19.10 -6.02 -11.75
N TYR A 162 -18.19 -6.81 -12.27
CA TYR A 162 -16.99 -6.37 -13.02
C TYR A 162 -16.67 -7.35 -14.14
N ALA A 163 -15.93 -6.89 -15.15
CA ALA A 163 -15.41 -7.71 -16.25
C ALA A 163 -14.11 -8.43 -15.85
N ALA A 164 -13.28 -7.77 -15.02
CA ALA A 164 -12.02 -8.30 -14.50
C ALA A 164 -11.65 -7.63 -13.19
N ILE A 165 -10.74 -8.27 -12.45
CA ILE A 165 -10.04 -7.68 -11.30
C ILE A 165 -8.61 -7.35 -11.72
N HIS A 166 -8.12 -6.19 -11.27
CA HIS A 166 -6.73 -5.82 -11.16
C HIS A 166 -6.29 -6.04 -9.72
N THR A 167 -5.24 -6.81 -9.49
CA THR A 167 -4.63 -6.98 -8.17
C THR A 167 -3.12 -6.82 -8.25
N VAL A 168 -2.47 -6.64 -7.09
CA VAL A 168 -1.10 -6.13 -7.00
C VAL A 168 -0.05 -7.21 -6.73
N SER A 169 -0.46 -8.46 -6.48
CA SER A 169 0.45 -9.59 -6.23
C SER A 169 -0.20 -10.93 -6.56
N GLU A 170 0.60 -11.96 -6.82
CA GLU A 170 0.10 -13.33 -6.96
C GLU A 170 -0.51 -13.82 -5.63
N ALA A 171 0.00 -13.38 -4.48
CA ALA A 171 -0.61 -13.69 -3.19
C ALA A 171 -2.03 -13.14 -3.09
N SER A 172 -2.25 -11.89 -3.44
CA SER A 172 -3.60 -11.29 -3.45
C SER A 172 -4.52 -11.97 -4.47
N LYS A 173 -4.01 -12.46 -5.60
CA LYS A 173 -4.78 -13.25 -6.55
C LYS A 173 -5.18 -14.60 -5.96
N ASP A 174 -4.26 -15.30 -5.28
CA ASP A 174 -4.57 -16.56 -4.59
C ASP A 174 -5.66 -16.35 -3.54
N ASP A 175 -5.60 -15.27 -2.79
CA ASP A 175 -6.62 -14.91 -1.79
C ASP A 175 -7.97 -14.59 -2.43
N LEU A 176 -7.99 -13.88 -3.57
CA LEU A 176 -9.22 -13.66 -4.34
C LEU A 176 -9.85 -14.97 -4.83
N ILE A 177 -9.04 -15.94 -5.27
CA ILE A 177 -9.50 -17.26 -5.67
C ILE A 177 -10.07 -18.03 -4.47
N LYS A 178 -9.41 -17.99 -3.30
CA LYS A 178 -9.91 -18.62 -2.05
C LYS A 178 -11.27 -18.10 -1.64
N VAL A 179 -11.54 -16.80 -1.80
CA VAL A 179 -12.87 -16.24 -1.47
C VAL A 179 -13.89 -16.38 -2.59
N GLY A 180 -13.59 -17.16 -3.64
CA GLY A 180 -14.54 -17.58 -4.68
C GLY A 180 -14.65 -16.69 -5.90
N VAL A 181 -13.67 -15.83 -6.18
CA VAL A 181 -13.64 -15.04 -7.41
C VAL A 181 -13.39 -15.95 -8.61
N LYS A 182 -14.30 -15.90 -9.60
CA LYS A 182 -14.26 -16.70 -10.85
C LYS A 182 -13.97 -15.85 -12.10
N LYS A 183 -13.92 -14.54 -11.98
CA LYS A 183 -13.66 -13.62 -13.10
C LYS A 183 -12.16 -13.54 -13.40
N PRO A 184 -11.76 -13.09 -14.59
CA PRO A 184 -10.36 -12.85 -14.90
C PRO A 184 -9.69 -11.96 -13.87
N ILE A 185 -8.53 -12.37 -13.37
CA ILE A 185 -7.69 -11.60 -12.45
C ILE A 185 -6.38 -11.28 -13.17
N PHE A 186 -6.06 -10.00 -13.25
CA PHE A 186 -4.79 -9.50 -13.77
C PHE A 186 -3.91 -9.10 -12.59
N VAL A 187 -2.77 -9.74 -12.45
CA VAL A 187 -1.74 -9.34 -11.49
C VAL A 187 -0.85 -8.32 -12.17
N ILE A 188 -0.89 -7.11 -11.67
CA ILE A 188 -0.02 -6.01 -12.09
C ILE A 188 0.58 -5.41 -10.83
N GLU A 189 1.82 -5.77 -10.56
CA GLU A 189 2.55 -5.35 -9.38
C GLU A 189 2.71 -3.84 -9.37
N ASN A 190 2.76 -3.25 -8.17
CA ASN A 190 2.97 -1.82 -8.01
C ASN A 190 4.32 -1.39 -8.59
N ALA A 191 4.38 -0.15 -9.06
CA ALA A 191 5.59 0.50 -9.50
C ALA A 191 5.74 1.85 -8.80
N ILE A 192 6.94 2.36 -8.76
CA ILE A 192 7.22 3.73 -8.31
C ILE A 192 8.04 4.48 -9.35
N GLN A 193 7.84 5.80 -9.39
CA GLN A 193 8.71 6.65 -10.20
C GLN A 193 10.11 6.67 -9.60
N ILE A 194 11.08 6.16 -10.36
CA ILE A 194 12.46 6.09 -9.92
C ILE A 194 13.05 7.51 -9.90
N LYS A 195 13.48 7.94 -8.71
CA LYS A 195 14.26 9.16 -8.49
C LYS A 195 15.66 8.77 -8.04
N GLU A 196 16.65 9.61 -8.32
CA GLU A 196 17.96 9.44 -7.72
C GLU A 196 17.88 9.75 -6.23
N SER A 197 18.57 8.93 -5.43
CA SER A 197 18.71 9.18 -4.00
C SER A 197 19.78 10.21 -3.75
N GLU A 198 19.55 11.12 -2.83
CA GLU A 198 20.60 11.98 -2.33
C GLU A 198 21.67 11.14 -1.62
N ASN A 199 22.94 11.52 -1.82
CA ASN A 199 24.04 10.81 -1.17
C ASN A 199 24.20 11.32 0.27
N LEU A 200 23.31 10.84 1.17
CA LEU A 200 23.30 11.21 2.58
C LEU A 200 24.16 10.27 3.39
N GLU A 201 24.78 10.80 4.44
CA GLU A 201 25.54 9.99 5.39
C GLU A 201 24.65 8.99 6.09
N LYS A 202 25.06 7.73 6.07
CA LYS A 202 24.31 6.61 6.66
C LYS A 202 24.65 6.47 8.14
N ASN A 203 23.63 6.25 8.97
CA ASN A 203 23.81 5.82 10.34
C ASN A 203 23.74 4.27 10.40
N PRO A 204 24.85 3.58 10.62
CA PRO A 204 24.89 2.11 10.59
C PRO A 204 24.12 1.45 11.75
N LEU A 205 23.76 2.22 12.76
CA LEU A 205 22.97 1.75 13.92
C LEU A 205 21.48 2.09 13.80
N GLN A 206 21.04 2.80 12.75
CA GLN A 206 19.68 3.22 12.58
C GLN A 206 18.91 2.29 11.66
N PHE A 207 17.76 1.82 12.14
CA PHE A 207 16.77 1.07 11.37
C PHE A 207 15.45 1.84 11.35
N VAL A 208 14.67 1.69 10.29
CA VAL A 208 13.40 2.42 10.16
C VAL A 208 12.26 1.50 9.74
N TYR A 209 11.11 1.75 10.33
CA TYR A 209 9.82 1.24 9.90
C TYR A 209 8.98 2.39 9.36
N VAL A 210 8.32 2.20 8.22
CA VAL A 210 7.37 3.16 7.66
C VAL A 210 6.05 2.46 7.38
N GLY A 211 4.97 2.91 8.00
CA GLY A 211 3.65 2.34 7.78
C GLY A 211 2.65 2.62 8.90
N ARG A 212 1.42 2.13 8.73
CA ARG A 212 0.40 2.24 9.77
C ARG A 212 0.77 1.44 11.02
N LEU A 213 0.51 2.00 12.19
CA LEU A 213 0.72 1.30 13.46
C LEU A 213 -0.54 0.52 13.83
N VAL A 214 -0.66 -0.68 13.23
CA VAL A 214 -1.78 -1.62 13.45
C VAL A 214 -1.23 -3.00 13.82
N PHE A 215 -2.01 -3.83 14.51
CA PHE A 215 -1.53 -5.08 15.09
C PHE A 215 -0.84 -6.02 14.07
N TYR A 216 -1.40 -6.11 12.86
CA TYR A 216 -0.88 -7.03 11.85
C TYR A 216 0.41 -6.55 11.16
N LYS A 217 0.90 -5.35 11.49
CA LYS A 217 2.25 -4.90 11.12
C LYS A 217 3.34 -5.49 12.00
N ASN A 218 2.98 -6.15 13.09
CA ASN A 218 3.84 -7.01 13.92
C ASN A 218 5.13 -6.34 14.42
N ILE A 219 5.08 -5.04 14.65
CA ILE A 219 6.24 -4.25 15.10
C ILE A 219 6.79 -4.77 16.44
N GLN A 220 5.93 -5.38 17.26
CA GLN A 220 6.30 -5.94 18.56
C GLN A 220 7.39 -7.01 18.50
N VAL A 221 7.50 -7.80 17.41
CA VAL A 221 8.60 -8.78 17.27
C VAL A 221 9.94 -8.06 17.12
N VAL A 222 9.94 -6.94 16.41
CA VAL A 222 11.15 -6.11 16.21
C VAL A 222 11.56 -5.41 17.50
N LEU A 223 10.60 -4.90 18.29
CA LEU A 223 10.90 -4.30 19.59
C LEU A 223 11.60 -5.29 20.51
N LYS A 224 11.16 -6.55 20.54
CA LYS A 224 11.84 -7.63 21.28
C LYS A 224 13.23 -7.92 20.72
N ALA A 225 13.40 -7.92 19.39
CA ALA A 225 14.70 -8.08 18.74
C ALA A 225 15.65 -6.92 19.11
N ILE A 226 15.20 -5.66 19.08
CA ILE A 226 16.00 -4.51 19.51
C ILE A 226 16.43 -4.64 20.97
N ASN A 227 15.58 -5.19 21.85
CA ASN A 227 15.95 -5.48 23.23
C ASN A 227 17.09 -6.52 23.38
N ILE A 228 17.22 -7.41 22.40
CA ILE A 228 18.37 -8.34 22.35
C ILE A 228 19.60 -7.60 21.81
N VAL A 229 19.46 -6.90 20.68
CA VAL A 229 20.53 -6.18 19.99
C VAL A 229 21.17 -5.10 20.86
N LYS A 230 20.40 -4.38 21.68
CA LYS A 230 20.94 -3.30 22.55
C LYS A 230 22.01 -3.77 23.54
N LYS A 231 22.05 -5.08 23.84
CA LYS A 231 23.07 -5.64 24.74
C LYS A 231 24.47 -5.59 24.10
N SER A 232 24.56 -5.83 22.79
CA SER A 232 25.80 -5.75 22.00
C SER A 232 26.01 -4.36 21.40
N PHE A 233 24.93 -3.68 21.04
CA PHE A 233 24.93 -2.37 20.40
C PHE A 233 24.01 -1.38 21.14
N PRO A 234 24.45 -0.81 22.30
CA PRO A 234 23.59 0.03 23.14
C PRO A 234 23.00 1.25 22.44
N LYS A 235 23.65 1.74 21.38
CA LYS A 235 23.21 2.90 20.58
C LYS A 235 22.36 2.52 19.35
N VAL A 236 21.92 1.25 19.23
CA VAL A 236 20.99 0.88 18.14
C VAL A 236 19.73 1.72 18.21
N SER A 237 19.27 2.20 17.08
CA SER A 237 18.08 3.06 16.97
C SER A 237 17.06 2.46 16.01
N PHE A 238 15.80 2.44 16.45
CA PHE A 238 14.67 2.00 15.63
C PHE A 238 13.63 3.10 15.54
N ILE A 239 13.46 3.69 14.36
CA ILE A 239 12.56 4.79 14.09
C ILE A 239 11.24 4.27 13.53
N LEU A 240 10.13 4.62 14.17
CA LEU A 240 8.77 4.26 13.78
C LEU A 240 8.06 5.46 13.14
N VAL A 241 7.89 5.40 11.82
CA VAL A 241 7.18 6.42 11.05
C VAL A 241 5.78 5.94 10.72
N GLY A 242 4.78 6.70 11.18
CA GLY A 242 3.36 6.45 10.91
C GLY A 242 2.46 6.64 12.12
N ARG A 243 1.17 6.42 11.89
CA ARG A 243 0.11 6.51 12.91
C ARG A 243 -0.75 5.26 12.88
N GLY A 244 -1.46 5.01 13.97
CA GLY A 244 -2.43 3.90 14.01
C GLY A 244 -2.90 3.59 15.43
N PRO A 245 -4.00 2.84 15.55
CA PRO A 245 -4.63 2.53 16.84
C PRO A 245 -3.74 1.66 17.75
N TYR A 246 -2.77 0.95 17.20
CA TYR A 246 -1.89 0.06 17.97
C TYR A 246 -0.69 0.79 18.61
N ARG A 247 -0.55 2.12 18.43
CA ARG A 247 0.56 2.93 18.94
C ARG A 247 0.73 2.78 20.45
N ASN A 248 -0.34 2.93 21.24
CA ASN A 248 -0.28 2.86 22.70
C ASN A 248 0.26 1.50 23.19
N ASN A 249 -0.12 0.40 22.52
CA ASN A 249 0.40 -0.94 22.83
C ASN A 249 1.90 -1.03 22.57
N LEU A 250 2.37 -0.44 21.47
CA LEU A 250 3.81 -0.41 21.14
C LEU A 250 4.61 0.43 22.13
N GLU A 251 4.08 1.60 22.56
CA GLU A 251 4.70 2.44 23.58
C GLU A 251 4.75 1.74 24.94
N GLU A 252 3.75 0.94 25.29
CA GLU A 252 3.78 0.09 26.49
C GLU A 252 4.87 -0.96 26.42
N ILE A 253 5.04 -1.63 25.27
CA ILE A 253 6.11 -2.61 25.05
C ILE A 253 7.49 -1.93 25.18
N VAL A 254 7.66 -0.74 24.61
CA VAL A 254 8.91 0.04 24.69
C VAL A 254 9.26 0.32 26.15
N ARG A 255 8.32 0.81 26.95
CA ARG A 255 8.53 1.04 28.41
C ARG A 255 8.87 -0.25 29.16
N ASN A 256 8.12 -1.33 28.91
CA ASN A 256 8.34 -2.60 29.60
C ASN A 256 9.69 -3.25 29.28
N LEU A 257 10.27 -2.93 28.12
CA LEU A 257 11.59 -3.41 27.68
C LEU A 257 12.71 -2.38 27.90
N GLU A 258 12.39 -1.21 28.50
CA GLU A 258 13.34 -0.12 28.73
C GLU A 258 14.06 0.31 27.45
N LEU A 259 13.29 0.56 26.37
CA LEU A 259 13.79 0.90 25.04
C LEU A 259 13.58 2.37 24.65
N GLU A 260 13.27 3.26 25.61
CA GLU A 260 12.97 4.67 25.35
C GLU A 260 14.12 5.38 24.62
N ASP A 261 15.37 5.03 24.94
CA ASP A 261 16.56 5.58 24.29
C ASP A 261 16.87 4.94 22.91
N ASN A 262 16.21 3.82 22.56
CA ASN A 262 16.47 3.06 21.35
C ASN A 262 15.34 3.17 20.33
N VAL A 263 14.12 3.60 20.71
CA VAL A 263 12.93 3.61 19.87
C VAL A 263 12.30 4.98 19.81
N GLU A 264 12.17 5.51 18.60
CA GLU A 264 11.56 6.83 18.38
C GLU A 264 10.27 6.72 17.58
N PHE A 265 9.16 7.28 18.08
CA PHE A 265 7.87 7.39 17.38
C PHE A 265 7.74 8.75 16.70
N LYS A 266 8.11 8.87 15.43
CA LYS A 266 8.03 10.11 14.63
C LYS A 266 6.59 10.54 14.30
N GLY A 267 5.63 9.61 14.36
CA GLY A 267 4.29 9.90 13.85
C GLY A 267 4.28 10.04 12.33
N HIS A 268 3.42 10.92 11.81
CA HIS A 268 3.37 11.22 10.38
C HIS A 268 4.44 12.26 10.02
N VAL A 269 5.22 11.98 9.00
CA VAL A 269 6.27 12.85 8.48
C VAL A 269 5.97 13.27 7.04
N SER A 270 6.63 14.30 6.53
CA SER A 270 6.56 14.69 5.12
C SER A 270 7.20 13.62 4.22
N GLU A 271 6.90 13.64 2.91
CA GLU A 271 7.54 12.76 1.93
C GLU A 271 9.07 12.94 1.92
N ASP A 272 9.56 14.18 1.98
CA ASP A 272 10.99 14.48 1.99
C ASP A 272 11.67 13.94 3.25
N GLU A 273 11.03 14.08 4.41
CA GLU A 273 11.55 13.52 5.66
C GLU A 273 11.52 11.98 5.64
N LYS A 274 10.47 11.35 5.08
CA LYS A 274 10.42 9.91 4.88
C LYS A 274 11.57 9.44 3.99
N ILE A 275 11.79 10.08 2.84
CA ILE A 275 12.89 9.77 1.93
C ILE A 275 14.23 9.91 2.64
N LYS A 276 14.44 10.97 3.40
CA LYS A 276 15.66 11.19 4.19
C LYS A 276 15.87 10.09 5.22
N LEU A 277 14.84 9.70 5.98
CA LEU A 277 14.93 8.63 6.96
C LEU A 277 15.24 7.27 6.31
N LEU A 278 14.62 6.96 5.17
CA LEU A 278 14.97 5.78 4.39
C LEU A 278 16.43 5.84 3.93
N ALA A 279 16.88 6.97 3.35
CA ALA A 279 18.23 7.13 2.82
C ALA A 279 19.34 7.09 3.88
N THR A 280 19.09 7.58 5.09
CA THR A 280 20.07 7.60 6.18
C THR A 280 20.08 6.34 7.04
N SER A 281 19.05 5.49 6.97
CA SER A 281 18.99 4.24 7.74
C SER A 281 19.90 3.15 7.15
N GLN A 282 20.32 2.22 7.99
CA GLN A 282 21.10 1.02 7.60
C GLN A 282 20.23 0.08 6.76
N ALA A 283 19.01 -0.17 7.23
CA ALA A 283 18.02 -0.98 6.53
C ALA A 283 16.60 -0.56 6.94
N VAL A 284 15.62 -1.02 6.16
CA VAL A 284 14.20 -0.89 6.47
C VAL A 284 13.69 -2.19 7.05
N ILE A 285 12.86 -2.11 8.08
CA ILE A 285 12.27 -3.28 8.73
C ILE A 285 10.77 -3.28 8.48
N PHE A 286 10.25 -4.37 7.92
CA PHE A 286 8.85 -4.49 7.52
C PHE A 286 8.25 -5.85 7.94
N PRO A 287 7.91 -6.04 9.25
CA PRO A 287 7.62 -7.33 9.84
C PRO A 287 6.15 -7.78 9.70
N SER A 288 5.41 -7.29 8.71
CA SER A 288 3.97 -7.48 8.55
C SER A 288 3.56 -8.96 8.51
N LEU A 289 2.43 -9.28 9.17
CA LEU A 289 1.77 -10.58 9.10
C LEU A 289 0.80 -10.68 7.92
N PHE A 290 0.36 -9.55 7.42
CA PHE A 290 -0.57 -9.44 6.30
C PHE A 290 -0.25 -8.19 5.48
N GLU A 291 -0.19 -8.35 4.14
CA GLU A 291 0.13 -7.30 3.20
C GLU A 291 -0.42 -7.61 1.81
N GLY A 292 -0.83 -6.59 1.06
CA GLY A 292 -1.19 -6.75 -0.35
C GLY A 292 0.02 -6.69 -1.27
N PHE A 293 0.99 -5.81 -0.95
CA PHE A 293 2.22 -5.68 -1.73
C PHE A 293 3.41 -5.18 -0.90
N GLY A 294 3.30 -3.99 -0.25
CA GLY A 294 4.40 -3.37 0.51
C GLY A 294 5.18 -2.34 -0.31
N LEU A 295 4.53 -1.24 -0.73
CA LEU A 295 5.19 -0.15 -1.50
C LEU A 295 6.46 0.39 -0.84
N VAL A 296 6.52 0.40 0.48
CA VAL A 296 7.71 0.81 1.25
C VAL A 296 8.95 0.00 0.88
N ILE A 297 8.80 -1.26 0.44
CA ILE A 297 9.93 -2.05 -0.03
C ILE A 297 10.52 -1.42 -1.30
N LEU A 298 9.68 -1.00 -2.24
CA LEU A 298 10.15 -0.33 -3.46
C LEU A 298 10.77 1.04 -3.14
N GLU A 299 10.18 1.80 -2.20
CA GLU A 299 10.75 3.07 -1.71
C GLU A 299 12.13 2.85 -1.07
N SER A 300 12.30 1.76 -0.33
CA SER A 300 13.58 1.36 0.26
C SER A 300 14.61 1.00 -0.81
N PHE A 301 14.20 0.20 -1.79
CA PHE A 301 15.03 -0.18 -2.94
C PHE A 301 15.47 1.05 -3.75
N MET A 302 14.57 2.04 -3.88
CA MET A 302 14.90 3.33 -4.52
C MET A 302 16.04 4.03 -3.79
N GLN A 303 16.11 3.95 -2.47
CA GLN A 303 17.17 4.54 -1.64
C GLN A 303 18.37 3.59 -1.43
N LYS A 304 18.46 2.51 -2.22
CA LYS A 304 19.51 1.49 -2.11
C LYS A 304 19.61 0.91 -0.69
N LYS A 305 18.44 0.63 -0.09
CA LYS A 305 18.36 0.03 1.24
C LYS A 305 17.83 -1.38 1.18
N PRO A 306 18.51 -2.33 1.81
CA PRO A 306 17.97 -3.67 2.00
C PRO A 306 16.79 -3.64 2.96
N VAL A 307 15.92 -4.64 2.86
CA VAL A 307 14.72 -4.72 3.70
C VAL A 307 14.67 -6.06 4.44
N LEU A 308 14.42 -6.00 5.74
CA LEU A 308 14.11 -7.17 6.56
C LEU A 308 12.58 -7.34 6.56
N VAL A 309 12.10 -8.51 6.12
CA VAL A 309 10.66 -8.80 6.03
C VAL A 309 10.29 -10.09 6.75
N SER A 310 9.05 -10.19 7.18
CA SER A 310 8.48 -11.48 7.61
C SER A 310 8.37 -12.45 6.43
N ASN A 311 8.53 -13.75 6.70
CA ASN A 311 8.27 -14.82 5.74
C ASN A 311 6.74 -14.97 5.52
N VAL A 312 6.16 -13.96 4.87
CA VAL A 312 4.74 -13.86 4.50
C VAL A 312 4.65 -13.34 3.07
N ARG A 313 3.88 -14.01 2.23
CA ARG A 313 3.59 -13.49 0.87
C ARG A 313 2.68 -12.27 0.95
N PRO A 314 2.89 -11.24 0.10
CA PRO A 314 3.84 -11.16 -1.03
C PRO A 314 5.23 -10.65 -0.64
N LEU A 315 5.52 -10.33 0.63
CA LEU A 315 6.81 -9.75 1.05
C LEU A 315 7.98 -10.66 0.67
N SER A 316 7.85 -11.96 0.98
CA SER A 316 8.86 -12.97 0.61
C SER A 316 9.01 -13.21 -0.90
N ASP A 317 8.03 -12.78 -1.71
CA ASP A 317 8.12 -12.89 -3.17
C ASP A 317 8.93 -11.73 -3.78
N ILE A 318 9.01 -10.58 -3.07
CA ILE A 318 9.71 -9.37 -3.53
C ILE A 318 11.19 -9.41 -3.13
N ILE A 319 11.49 -9.98 -1.95
CA ILE A 319 12.84 -10.03 -1.40
C ILE A 319 13.59 -11.27 -1.91
N GLU A 320 14.78 -11.07 -2.45
CA GLU A 320 15.76 -12.12 -2.68
C GLU A 320 16.59 -12.31 -1.40
N ASP A 321 16.30 -13.38 -0.64
CA ASP A 321 16.91 -13.64 0.66
C ASP A 321 18.45 -13.66 0.59
N GLY A 322 19.10 -12.93 1.49
CA GLY A 322 20.55 -12.75 1.53
C GLY A 322 21.13 -11.86 0.41
N LYS A 323 20.28 -11.33 -0.52
CA LYS A 323 20.73 -10.50 -1.65
C LYS A 323 20.14 -9.09 -1.66
N THR A 324 18.84 -8.95 -1.40
CA THR A 324 18.15 -7.65 -1.34
C THR A 324 17.64 -7.33 0.06
N GLY A 325 17.84 -8.24 1.01
CA GLY A 325 17.41 -8.18 2.39
C GLY A 325 17.36 -9.56 3.01
N PHE A 326 16.60 -9.69 4.11
CA PHE A 326 16.40 -10.97 4.78
C PHE A 326 14.92 -11.30 4.94
N ILE A 327 14.58 -12.60 4.74
CA ILE A 327 13.25 -13.16 4.97
C ILE A 327 13.29 -13.91 6.31
N LEU A 328 12.53 -13.41 7.30
CA LEU A 328 12.63 -13.84 8.70
C LEU A 328 11.32 -14.45 9.20
N ALA A 329 11.40 -15.40 10.11
CA ALA A 329 10.21 -15.95 10.76
C ALA A 329 9.45 -14.83 11.51
N LYS A 330 8.14 -14.81 11.35
CA LYS A 330 7.27 -13.73 11.85
C LYS A 330 7.19 -13.61 13.37
N ASP A 331 7.59 -14.66 14.09
CA ASP A 331 7.47 -14.84 15.53
C ASP A 331 8.80 -15.22 16.23
N ASP A 332 9.93 -15.11 15.53
CA ASP A 332 11.27 -15.42 16.06
C ASP A 332 12.11 -14.13 16.24
N GLU A 333 11.97 -13.47 17.39
CA GLU A 333 12.72 -12.26 17.74
C GLU A 333 14.23 -12.45 17.74
N VAL A 334 14.72 -13.69 17.97
CA VAL A 334 16.17 -14.00 17.96
C VAL A 334 16.70 -13.99 16.53
N GLN A 335 15.95 -14.51 15.57
CA GLN A 335 16.32 -14.45 14.15
C GLN A 335 16.36 -13.00 13.66
N TRP A 336 15.38 -12.16 14.06
CA TRP A 336 15.37 -10.72 13.75
C TRP A 336 16.57 -10.01 14.35
N ALA A 337 16.91 -10.30 15.61
CA ALA A 337 18.08 -9.72 16.27
C ALA A 337 19.38 -10.06 15.54
N LYS A 338 19.59 -11.33 15.19
CA LYS A 338 20.78 -11.78 14.45
C LYS A 338 20.91 -11.10 13.09
N ALA A 339 19.79 -10.91 12.37
CA ALA A 339 19.80 -10.23 11.10
C ALA A 339 20.17 -8.74 11.24
N ILE A 340 19.66 -8.06 12.27
CA ILE A 340 20.00 -6.67 12.59
C ILE A 340 21.49 -6.56 12.95
N GLU A 341 22.00 -7.41 13.85
CA GLU A 341 23.42 -7.45 14.26
C GLU A 341 24.33 -7.68 13.05
N SER A 342 24.01 -8.66 12.20
CA SER A 342 24.77 -8.93 10.97
C SER A 342 24.86 -7.72 10.03
N MET A 343 23.77 -6.92 9.91
CA MET A 343 23.79 -5.70 9.11
C MET A 343 24.63 -4.58 9.75
N ILE A 344 24.68 -4.49 11.07
CA ILE A 344 25.53 -3.53 11.78
C ILE A 344 27.00 -3.89 11.60
N GLU A 345 27.36 -5.17 11.82
CA GLU A 345 28.73 -5.67 11.77
C GLU A 345 29.31 -5.69 10.36
N ASN A 346 28.47 -5.90 9.34
CA ASN A 346 28.90 -6.04 7.95
C ASN A 346 28.34 -4.95 7.04
N SER A 347 28.81 -3.73 7.17
CA SER A 347 28.39 -2.58 6.36
C SER A 347 28.60 -2.80 4.85
N ARG A 348 29.63 -3.58 4.46
CA ARG A 348 29.89 -3.91 3.06
C ARG A 348 28.79 -4.78 2.48
N LEU A 349 28.40 -5.85 3.19
CA LEU A 349 27.30 -6.73 2.79
C LEU A 349 26.00 -5.94 2.65
N THR A 350 25.68 -5.11 3.65
CA THR A 350 24.46 -4.26 3.64
C THR A 350 24.46 -3.30 2.45
N SER A 351 25.59 -2.72 2.10
CA SER A 351 25.69 -1.86 0.90
C SER A 351 25.50 -2.65 -0.40
N GLN A 352 26.09 -3.84 -0.52
CA GLN A 352 25.90 -4.71 -1.69
C GLN A 352 24.44 -5.14 -1.84
N MET A 353 23.77 -5.49 -0.74
CA MET A 353 22.34 -5.78 -0.75
C MET A 353 21.50 -4.58 -1.24
N GLY A 354 21.85 -3.37 -0.82
CA GLY A 354 21.17 -2.15 -1.24
C GLY A 354 21.33 -1.87 -2.74
N GLU A 355 22.52 -2.04 -3.30
CA GLU A 355 22.75 -1.91 -4.75
C GLU A 355 21.93 -2.96 -5.52
N LYS A 356 21.95 -4.22 -5.06
CA LYS A 356 21.15 -5.27 -5.68
C LYS A 356 19.65 -5.01 -5.60
N ALA A 357 19.17 -4.46 -4.49
CA ALA A 357 17.78 -4.03 -4.32
C ALA A 357 17.39 -2.96 -5.36
N ARG A 358 18.28 -2.00 -5.63
CA ARG A 358 18.09 -0.99 -6.67
C ARG A 358 18.04 -1.59 -8.08
N GLU A 359 18.89 -2.56 -8.40
CA GLU A 359 18.85 -3.27 -9.69
C GLU A 359 17.50 -3.96 -9.89
N VAL A 360 17.01 -4.70 -8.88
CA VAL A 360 15.71 -5.38 -8.90
C VAL A 360 14.56 -4.38 -9.10
N LEU A 361 14.62 -3.21 -8.43
CA LEU A 361 13.62 -2.15 -8.64
C LEU A 361 13.55 -1.70 -10.10
N VAL A 362 14.71 -1.38 -10.70
CA VAL A 362 14.79 -0.87 -12.07
C VAL A 362 14.30 -1.93 -13.08
N GLU A 363 14.70 -3.17 -12.88
CA GLU A 363 14.37 -4.29 -13.79
C GLU A 363 12.88 -4.65 -13.74
N LYS A 364 12.30 -4.77 -12.53
CA LYS A 364 10.97 -5.38 -12.37
C LYS A 364 9.85 -4.38 -12.12
N TYR A 365 10.13 -3.27 -11.43
CA TYR A 365 9.11 -2.36 -10.86
C TYR A 365 9.14 -0.95 -11.44
N SER A 366 9.63 -0.79 -12.68
CA SER A 366 9.62 0.48 -13.39
C SER A 366 8.20 0.89 -13.79
N VAL A 367 7.96 2.19 -13.87
CA VAL A 367 6.66 2.74 -14.28
C VAL A 367 6.33 2.43 -15.74
N GLU A 368 7.35 2.24 -16.59
CA GLU A 368 7.21 1.86 -17.99
C GLU A 368 6.60 0.45 -18.13
N ASN A 369 7.19 -0.53 -17.43
CA ASN A 369 6.68 -1.91 -17.39
C ASN A 369 5.26 -1.96 -16.82
N PHE A 370 5.00 -1.17 -15.79
CA PHE A 370 3.68 -1.06 -15.18
C PHE A 370 2.64 -0.51 -16.18
N TYR A 371 2.97 0.57 -16.87
CA TYR A 371 2.09 1.19 -17.86
C TYR A 371 1.70 0.22 -18.97
N GLU A 372 2.67 -0.52 -19.55
CA GLU A 372 2.42 -1.51 -20.57
C GLU A 372 1.44 -2.60 -20.12
N LYS A 373 1.61 -3.11 -18.88
CA LYS A 373 0.71 -4.09 -18.28
C LYS A 373 -0.71 -3.53 -18.11
N ILE A 374 -0.86 -2.27 -17.65
CA ILE A 374 -2.16 -1.60 -17.50
C ILE A 374 -2.87 -1.43 -18.84
N VAL A 375 -2.18 -0.92 -19.86
CA VAL A 375 -2.77 -0.73 -21.20
C VAL A 375 -3.17 -2.07 -21.82
N ASN A 376 -2.33 -3.10 -21.72
CA ASN A 376 -2.63 -4.43 -22.19
C ASN A 376 -3.86 -5.04 -21.50
N MET A 377 -4.00 -4.86 -20.19
CA MET A 377 -5.20 -5.26 -19.45
C MET A 377 -6.44 -4.57 -20.00
N TYR A 378 -6.41 -3.25 -20.18
CA TYR A 378 -7.54 -2.49 -20.72
C TYR A 378 -7.94 -2.99 -22.11
N GLN A 379 -6.98 -3.15 -23.02
CA GLN A 379 -7.23 -3.64 -24.37
C GLN A 379 -7.86 -5.05 -24.38
N LYS A 380 -7.36 -5.96 -23.52
CA LYS A 380 -7.91 -7.32 -23.39
C LYS A 380 -9.35 -7.32 -22.85
N VAL A 381 -9.68 -6.39 -21.93
CA VAL A 381 -11.01 -6.33 -21.33
C VAL A 381 -12.01 -5.64 -22.28
N ILE A 382 -11.59 -4.62 -23.03
CA ILE A 382 -12.45 -3.92 -24.00
C ILE A 382 -12.82 -4.83 -25.19
N LYS A 383 -11.89 -5.66 -25.66
CA LYS A 383 -12.09 -6.56 -26.81
C LYS A 383 -13.04 -7.74 -26.51
N LYS A 384 -13.21 -8.12 -25.25
CA LYS A 384 -14.15 -9.17 -24.81
C LYS A 384 -15.55 -8.60 -24.58
#